data_684a75cb8aaf67e43a82291f27099514
#
_entry.id   684a75cb8aaf67e43a82291f27099514
#
_cell.length_a   1.000
_cell.length_b   1.000
_cell.length_c   1.000
_cell.angle_alpha   90.00
_cell.angle_beta   90.00
_cell.angle_gamma   90.00
#
_symmetry.space_group_name_H-M   'P 1'
#
loop_
_entity.id
_entity.type
_entity.pdbx_description
1 polymer ?
#
loop_
_entity_poly.entity_id
_entity_poly.type
_entity_poly.pdbx_seq_one_letter_code
_entity_poly.pdbx_strand_id
1 'polypeptide(L)'
;MPSLDHFGIIAPYYDRTIPLKAPQHLIELIGLPIEGAILDAGGGTGRVAQAFEHLATRVVVVDLSIGMLRQARQKGGLWPVCSETESLPFPDASFERIVMVDALHHVLSQKRTVNELWRVLKSGGRIVIEEPDVRKLSVKFVALFEKIALMRSHFIAPPEIIAMFAHLNAMTQIKLDGFNAWVIVDKN
;
A
#
# COMPACT_ATOMS: atom_id res chain seq x y z
N MET A 1 -15.27 19.90 7.08
CA MET A 1 -16.14 18.86 7.69
C MET A 1 -15.30 17.59 7.71
N PRO A 2 -15.26 16.83 8.80
CA PRO A 2 -14.57 15.55 8.80
C PRO A 2 -15.21 14.65 7.73
N SER A 3 -14.41 14.14 6.81
CA SER A 3 -14.89 13.16 5.83
C SER A 3 -15.35 11.92 6.59
N LEU A 4 -16.50 11.36 6.20
CA LEU A 4 -17.00 10.13 6.79
C LEU A 4 -15.95 9.04 6.60
N ASP A 5 -15.53 8.38 7.68
CA ASP A 5 -14.60 7.24 7.62
C ASP A 5 -15.36 5.99 7.13
N HIS A 6 -15.59 5.93 5.81
CA HIS A 6 -16.29 4.81 5.18
C HIS A 6 -15.59 3.47 5.46
N PHE A 7 -14.27 3.47 5.45
CA PHE A 7 -13.46 2.28 5.71
C PHE A 7 -13.58 1.83 7.17
N GLY A 8 -13.64 2.76 8.12
CA GLY A 8 -13.84 2.43 9.53
C GLY A 8 -15.15 1.71 9.83
N ILE A 9 -16.21 2.01 9.05
CA ILE A 9 -17.53 1.35 9.22
C ILE A 9 -17.46 -0.12 8.76
N ILE A 10 -16.77 -0.43 7.67
CA ILE A 10 -16.68 -1.78 7.11
C ILE A 10 -15.53 -2.60 7.69
N ALA A 11 -14.63 -1.98 8.47
CA ALA A 11 -13.42 -2.59 8.99
C ALA A 11 -13.62 -3.98 9.65
N PRO A 12 -14.66 -4.24 10.47
CA PRO A 12 -14.86 -5.56 11.09
C PRO A 12 -15.14 -6.70 10.12
N TYR A 13 -15.58 -6.38 8.90
CA TYR A 13 -15.94 -7.35 7.87
C TYR A 13 -14.96 -7.36 6.70
N TYR A 14 -14.02 -6.40 6.66
CA TYR A 14 -13.16 -6.13 5.50
C TYR A 14 -12.36 -7.36 5.08
N ASP A 15 -11.68 -8.03 6.02
CA ASP A 15 -10.83 -9.18 5.71
C ASP A 15 -11.62 -10.40 5.19
N ARG A 16 -12.90 -10.51 5.55
CA ARG A 16 -13.79 -11.58 5.06
C ARG A 16 -14.27 -11.30 3.64
N THR A 17 -14.47 -10.02 3.30
CA THR A 17 -14.98 -9.61 1.98
C THR A 17 -13.87 -9.47 0.95
N ILE A 18 -12.68 -9.07 1.38
CA ILE A 18 -11.51 -8.84 0.53
C ILE A 18 -10.31 -9.63 1.09
N PRO A 19 -10.30 -10.97 0.95
CA PRO A 19 -9.18 -11.76 1.45
C PRO A 19 -7.89 -11.49 0.67
N LEU A 20 -6.73 -11.59 1.35
CA LEU A 20 -5.43 -11.53 0.67
C LEU A 20 -5.26 -12.74 -0.25
N LYS A 21 -5.14 -12.49 -1.55
CA LYS A 21 -4.86 -13.52 -2.55
C LYS A 21 -3.35 -13.64 -2.74
N ALA A 22 -2.86 -14.89 -2.84
CA ALA A 22 -1.48 -15.22 -3.14
C ALA A 22 -0.42 -14.44 -2.31
N PRO A 23 -0.44 -14.50 -0.96
CA PRO A 23 0.53 -13.80 -0.12
C PRO A 23 1.97 -14.18 -0.48
N GLN A 24 2.18 -15.43 -0.91
CA GLN A 24 3.50 -15.93 -1.29
C GLN A 24 4.11 -15.13 -2.45
N HIS A 25 3.30 -14.78 -3.45
CA HIS A 25 3.77 -13.96 -4.57
C HIS A 25 4.25 -12.57 -4.12
N LEU A 26 3.51 -11.92 -3.23
CA LEU A 26 3.91 -10.63 -2.66
C LEU A 26 5.19 -10.74 -1.81
N ILE A 27 5.31 -11.81 -1.00
CA ILE A 27 6.52 -12.12 -0.21
C ILE A 27 7.75 -12.21 -1.11
N GLU A 28 7.64 -12.91 -2.23
CA GLU A 28 8.71 -13.03 -3.24
C GLU A 28 9.03 -11.68 -3.90
N LEU A 29 8.00 -10.92 -4.31
CA LEU A 29 8.18 -9.62 -4.97
C LEU A 29 8.90 -8.62 -4.08
N ILE A 30 8.53 -8.54 -2.79
CA ILE A 30 9.15 -7.63 -1.84
C ILE A 30 10.52 -8.12 -1.35
N GLY A 31 10.84 -9.41 -1.58
CA GLY A 31 12.13 -10.01 -1.21
C GLY A 31 12.27 -10.27 0.28
N LEU A 32 11.33 -11.02 0.86
CA LEU A 32 11.37 -11.46 2.24
C LEU A 32 11.92 -12.90 2.35
N PRO A 33 12.50 -13.30 3.53
CA PRO A 33 12.62 -12.54 4.77
C PRO A 33 13.75 -11.51 4.77
N ILE A 34 13.70 -10.56 5.74
CA ILE A 34 14.74 -9.55 5.97
C ILE A 34 14.98 -9.31 7.45
N GLU A 35 16.20 -8.87 7.79
CA GLU A 35 16.50 -8.24 9.08
C GLU A 35 16.27 -6.75 8.95
N GLY A 36 15.08 -6.26 9.36
CA GLY A 36 14.74 -4.85 9.22
C GLY A 36 13.25 -4.59 9.37
N ALA A 37 12.85 -3.36 9.05
CA ALA A 37 11.47 -2.91 9.16
C ALA A 37 10.77 -2.89 7.82
N ILE A 38 9.50 -3.31 7.81
CA ILE A 38 8.57 -3.19 6.68
C ILE A 38 7.53 -2.13 7.02
N LEU A 39 7.19 -1.29 6.03
CA LEU A 39 6.04 -0.41 6.06
C LEU A 39 4.94 -0.96 5.14
N ASP A 40 3.73 -1.15 5.67
CA ASP A 40 2.50 -1.36 4.92
C ASP A 40 1.74 -0.02 4.90
N ALA A 41 1.89 0.71 3.78
CA ALA A 41 1.35 2.07 3.61
C ALA A 41 -0.08 2.01 3.05
N GLY A 42 -1.05 2.57 3.79
CA GLY A 42 -2.47 2.36 3.52
C GLY A 42 -2.89 0.93 3.87
N GLY A 43 -2.23 0.30 4.85
CA GLY A 43 -2.37 -1.11 5.15
C GLY A 43 -3.68 -1.51 5.84
N GLY A 44 -4.55 -0.54 6.18
CA GLY A 44 -5.90 -0.76 6.67
C GLY A 44 -5.96 -1.65 7.91
N THR A 45 -6.63 -2.79 7.77
CA THR A 45 -6.77 -3.80 8.84
C THR A 45 -5.46 -4.59 9.12
N GLY A 46 -4.37 -4.31 8.39
CA GLY A 46 -3.15 -5.12 8.45
C GLY A 46 -3.29 -6.49 7.79
N ARG A 47 -4.23 -6.67 6.88
CA ARG A 47 -4.49 -7.91 6.14
C ARG A 47 -3.24 -8.39 5.39
N VAL A 48 -2.53 -7.47 4.76
CA VAL A 48 -1.27 -7.72 4.04
C VAL A 48 -0.11 -7.87 5.03
N ALA A 49 0.02 -6.92 5.95
CA ALA A 49 1.07 -6.88 6.97
C ALA A 49 1.18 -8.16 7.79
N GLN A 50 0.04 -8.80 8.08
CA GLN A 50 0.01 -10.06 8.85
C GLN A 50 0.79 -11.19 8.16
N ALA A 51 0.84 -11.22 6.83
CA ALA A 51 1.63 -12.21 6.09
C ALA A 51 3.16 -12.02 6.27
N PHE A 52 3.59 -10.88 6.79
CA PHE A 52 5.02 -10.53 6.97
C PHE A 52 5.48 -10.62 8.42
N GLU A 53 4.59 -10.90 9.37
CA GLU A 53 4.84 -10.83 10.83
C GLU A 53 6.12 -11.52 11.28
N HIS A 54 6.41 -12.69 10.71
CA HIS A 54 7.58 -13.50 11.06
C HIS A 54 8.73 -13.41 10.03
N LEU A 55 8.60 -12.51 9.04
CA LEU A 55 9.54 -12.38 7.94
C LEU A 55 10.35 -11.07 8.00
N ALA A 56 10.13 -10.27 9.05
CA ALA A 56 10.85 -9.03 9.31
C ALA A 56 10.95 -8.78 10.82
N THR A 57 11.90 -7.94 11.22
CA THR A 57 12.05 -7.56 12.64
C THR A 57 10.88 -6.73 13.15
N ARG A 58 10.29 -5.90 12.28
CA ARG A 58 9.15 -5.04 12.59
C ARG A 58 8.27 -4.85 11.37
N VAL A 59 6.96 -4.92 11.56
CA VAL A 59 5.97 -4.61 10.52
C VAL A 59 5.09 -3.46 10.99
N VAL A 60 5.23 -2.30 10.34
CA VAL A 60 4.48 -1.08 10.64
C VAL A 60 3.33 -0.95 9.65
N VAL A 61 2.12 -0.70 10.15
CA VAL A 61 0.92 -0.47 9.34
C VAL A 61 0.53 0.99 9.48
N VAL A 62 0.53 1.74 8.38
CA VAL A 62 0.04 3.12 8.36
C VAL A 62 -1.31 3.18 7.64
N ASP A 63 -2.28 3.82 8.26
CA ASP A 63 -3.58 4.10 7.66
C ASP A 63 -4.19 5.37 8.27
N LEU A 64 -5.08 6.02 7.55
CA LEU A 64 -5.81 7.18 8.06
C LEU A 64 -7.03 6.77 8.90
N SER A 65 -7.62 5.59 8.63
CA SER A 65 -8.79 5.07 9.31
C SER A 65 -8.44 4.43 10.66
N ILE A 66 -8.83 5.09 11.75
CA ILE A 66 -8.69 4.54 13.11
C ILE A 66 -9.47 3.23 13.26
N GLY A 67 -10.63 3.10 12.58
CA GLY A 67 -11.43 1.88 12.58
C GLY A 67 -10.67 0.69 12.01
N MET A 68 -9.98 0.89 10.88
CA MET A 68 -9.09 -0.10 10.26
C MET A 68 -7.92 -0.48 11.19
N LEU A 69 -7.23 0.51 11.73
CA LEU A 69 -6.06 0.28 12.60
C LEU A 69 -6.41 -0.44 13.91
N ARG A 70 -7.64 -0.30 14.41
CA ARG A 70 -8.13 -1.11 15.55
C ARG A 70 -8.17 -2.60 15.21
N GLN A 71 -8.51 -2.97 13.97
CA GLN A 71 -8.46 -4.36 13.51
C GLN A 71 -7.00 -4.84 13.37
N ALA A 72 -6.13 -4.02 12.79
CA ALA A 72 -4.70 -4.31 12.69
C ALA A 72 -4.07 -4.58 14.07
N ARG A 73 -4.43 -3.78 15.07
CA ARG A 73 -3.93 -3.94 16.44
C ARG A 73 -4.33 -5.28 17.10
N GLN A 74 -5.46 -5.85 16.71
CA GLN A 74 -5.93 -7.14 17.25
C GLN A 74 -5.17 -8.33 16.69
N LYS A 75 -4.45 -8.19 15.59
CA LYS A 75 -3.72 -9.28 14.92
C LYS A 75 -2.41 -9.65 15.61
N GLY A 76 -1.92 -8.83 16.53
CA GLY A 76 -0.60 -9.05 17.14
C GLY A 76 0.55 -8.74 16.17
N GLY A 77 1.78 -8.67 16.68
CA GLY A 77 3.00 -8.51 15.86
C GLY A 77 3.09 -7.25 14.96
N LEU A 78 1.99 -6.52 14.77
CA LEU A 78 1.90 -5.35 13.94
C LEU A 78 1.98 -4.05 14.76
N TRP A 79 2.54 -3.01 14.14
CA TRP A 79 2.69 -1.68 14.73
C TRP A 79 1.81 -0.68 13.97
N PRO A 80 0.51 -0.50 14.36
CA PRO A 80 -0.40 0.41 13.69
C PRO A 80 -0.10 1.87 14.07
N VAL A 81 -0.03 2.72 13.06
CA VAL A 81 0.22 4.18 13.15
C VAL A 81 -0.83 4.92 12.33
N CYS A 82 -1.54 5.86 12.96
CA CYS A 82 -2.53 6.68 12.28
C CYS A 82 -1.86 7.88 11.63
N SER A 83 -1.78 7.88 10.29
CA SER A 83 -1.21 8.99 9.52
C SER A 83 -1.67 8.94 8.07
N GLU A 84 -1.61 10.10 7.40
CA GLU A 84 -1.68 10.20 5.94
C GLU A 84 -0.39 9.66 5.32
N THR A 85 -0.49 8.98 4.18
CA THR A 85 0.69 8.49 3.45
C THR A 85 1.46 9.61 2.75
N GLU A 86 0.83 10.75 2.57
CA GLU A 86 1.42 11.99 2.03
C GLU A 86 2.34 12.74 3.02
N SER A 87 2.34 12.32 4.29
CA SER A 87 3.15 12.92 5.36
C SER A 87 3.42 11.89 6.45
N LEU A 88 4.36 10.98 6.17
CA LEU A 88 4.67 9.87 7.05
C LEU A 88 5.46 10.34 8.29
N PRO A 89 5.06 9.94 9.52
CA PRO A 89 5.70 10.39 10.76
C PRO A 89 6.98 9.61 11.08
N PHE A 90 7.79 9.33 10.07
CA PHE A 90 9.04 8.60 10.22
C PHE A 90 10.22 9.40 9.68
N PRO A 91 11.42 9.24 10.24
CA PRO A 91 12.64 9.78 9.67
C PRO A 91 12.93 9.26 8.26
N ASP A 92 13.80 9.95 7.54
CA ASP A 92 14.33 9.44 6.27
C ASP A 92 15.00 8.09 6.47
N ALA A 93 14.95 7.23 5.45
CA ALA A 93 15.62 5.93 5.44
C ALA A 93 15.29 5.06 6.68
N SER A 94 14.00 4.93 7.03
CA SER A 94 13.52 4.15 8.18
C SER A 94 13.21 2.68 7.85
N PHE A 95 12.89 2.38 6.58
CA PHE A 95 12.38 1.07 6.18
C PHE A 95 13.22 0.43 5.08
N GLU A 96 13.44 -0.87 5.19
CA GLU A 96 14.11 -1.69 4.17
C GLU A 96 13.14 -2.09 3.06
N ARG A 97 11.86 -2.27 3.39
CA ARG A 97 10.80 -2.65 2.45
C ARG A 97 9.55 -1.85 2.70
N ILE A 98 8.85 -1.51 1.63
CA ILE A 98 7.56 -0.82 1.69
C ILE A 98 6.59 -1.54 0.75
N VAL A 99 5.38 -1.81 1.22
CA VAL A 99 4.28 -2.27 0.40
C VAL A 99 3.15 -1.26 0.43
N MET A 100 2.40 -1.17 -0.66
CA MET A 100 1.16 -0.41 -0.76
C MET A 100 0.21 -1.20 -1.66
N VAL A 101 -0.85 -1.76 -1.11
CA VAL A 101 -1.75 -2.70 -1.79
C VAL A 101 -3.17 -2.14 -1.80
N ASP A 102 -3.75 -1.96 -2.98
CA ASP A 102 -5.11 -1.41 -3.16
C ASP A 102 -5.33 -0.08 -2.41
N ALA A 103 -4.34 0.80 -2.37
CA ALA A 103 -4.38 2.00 -1.54
C ALA A 103 -3.99 3.30 -2.25
N LEU A 104 -3.14 3.24 -3.28
CA LEU A 104 -2.63 4.45 -3.95
C LEU A 104 -3.75 5.24 -4.65
N HIS A 105 -4.78 4.57 -5.16
CA HIS A 105 -5.91 5.23 -5.80
C HIS A 105 -6.85 5.96 -4.84
N HIS A 106 -6.70 5.75 -3.52
CA HIS A 106 -7.51 6.40 -2.48
C HIS A 106 -6.86 7.64 -1.85
N VAL A 107 -5.56 7.85 -2.06
CA VAL A 107 -4.84 8.98 -1.46
C VAL A 107 -5.18 10.31 -2.14
N LEU A 108 -5.05 11.42 -1.42
CA LEU A 108 -5.35 12.75 -1.97
C LEU A 108 -4.30 13.20 -3.00
N SER A 109 -3.03 12.85 -2.79
CA SER A 109 -1.93 13.20 -3.66
C SER A 109 -0.97 12.03 -3.85
N GLN A 110 -1.17 11.25 -4.91
CA GLN A 110 -0.32 10.11 -5.25
C GLN A 110 1.16 10.51 -5.39
N LYS A 111 1.42 11.68 -5.98
CA LYS A 111 2.80 12.18 -6.11
C LYS A 111 3.46 12.48 -4.76
N ARG A 112 2.73 13.07 -3.81
CA ARG A 112 3.25 13.31 -2.46
C ARG A 112 3.47 11.99 -1.73
N THR A 113 2.54 11.06 -1.84
CA THR A 113 2.69 9.70 -1.28
C THR A 113 3.96 9.03 -1.81
N VAL A 114 4.16 9.01 -3.13
CA VAL A 114 5.36 8.41 -3.74
C VAL A 114 6.66 9.04 -3.20
N ASN A 115 6.69 10.38 -3.06
CA ASN A 115 7.85 11.07 -2.51
C ASN A 115 8.11 10.69 -1.04
N GLU A 116 7.07 10.55 -0.23
CA GLU A 116 7.18 10.13 1.17
C GLU A 116 7.63 8.66 1.30
N LEU A 117 7.06 7.75 0.49
CA LEU A 117 7.52 6.36 0.43
C LEU A 117 9.00 6.29 0.08
N TRP A 118 9.44 7.09 -0.92
CA TRP A 118 10.85 7.16 -1.30
C TRP A 118 11.74 7.75 -0.21
N ARG A 119 11.28 8.80 0.48
CA ARG A 119 12.02 9.44 1.56
C ARG A 119 12.30 8.48 2.71
N VAL A 120 11.27 7.74 3.13
CA VAL A 120 11.41 6.81 4.27
C VAL A 120 12.03 5.47 3.89
N LEU A 121 12.21 5.16 2.59
CA LEU A 121 12.90 3.97 2.12
C LEU A 121 14.42 4.15 2.25
N LYS A 122 15.10 3.15 2.76
CA LYS A 122 16.58 3.08 2.81
C LYS A 122 17.18 2.86 1.42
N SER A 123 18.44 3.26 1.22
CA SER A 123 19.24 2.79 0.08
C SER A 123 19.34 1.26 0.12
N GLY A 124 19.27 0.60 -1.05
CA GLY A 124 19.14 -0.85 -1.16
C GLY A 124 17.73 -1.37 -0.82
N GLY A 125 16.80 -0.48 -0.53
CA GLY A 125 15.41 -0.83 -0.21
C GLY A 125 14.54 -1.02 -1.45
N ARG A 126 13.35 -1.60 -1.22
CA ARG A 126 12.35 -1.87 -2.27
C ARG A 126 10.96 -1.44 -1.87
N ILE A 127 10.24 -0.81 -2.80
CA ILE A 127 8.81 -0.55 -2.73
C ILE A 127 8.09 -1.51 -3.70
N VAL A 128 6.97 -2.08 -3.24
CA VAL A 128 6.04 -2.80 -4.11
C VAL A 128 4.66 -2.18 -3.97
N ILE A 129 4.12 -1.69 -5.08
CA ILE A 129 2.77 -1.12 -5.15
C ILE A 129 1.91 -2.08 -5.97
N GLU A 130 0.82 -2.56 -5.39
CA GLU A 130 -0.23 -3.30 -6.10
C GLU A 130 -1.42 -2.38 -6.34
N GLU A 131 -1.84 -2.28 -7.61
CA GLU A 131 -3.02 -1.53 -8.00
C GLU A 131 -3.81 -2.27 -9.09
N PRO A 132 -5.14 -2.14 -9.11
CA PRO A 132 -5.95 -2.61 -10.22
C PRO A 132 -5.54 -1.90 -11.53
N ASP A 133 -5.28 -2.68 -12.59
CA ASP A 133 -4.91 -2.13 -13.90
C ASP A 133 -6.13 -1.50 -14.58
N VAL A 134 -6.28 -0.20 -14.47
CA VAL A 134 -7.39 0.59 -15.03
C VAL A 134 -7.51 0.49 -16.57
N ARG A 135 -6.51 -0.03 -17.26
CA ARG A 135 -6.58 -0.29 -18.71
C ARG A 135 -7.53 -1.46 -19.03
N LYS A 136 -7.83 -2.32 -18.05
CA LYS A 136 -8.75 -3.47 -18.20
C LYS A 136 -10.20 -3.02 -18.02
N LEU A 137 -11.09 -3.52 -18.89
CA LEU A 137 -12.51 -3.14 -18.87
C LEU A 137 -13.19 -3.45 -17.53
N SER A 138 -12.88 -4.59 -16.92
CA SER A 138 -13.45 -4.98 -15.61
C SER A 138 -13.07 -3.99 -14.51
N VAL A 139 -11.83 -3.49 -14.51
CA VAL A 139 -11.37 -2.48 -13.53
C VAL A 139 -12.05 -1.14 -13.77
N LYS A 140 -12.34 -0.76 -15.03
CA LYS A 140 -13.11 0.45 -15.33
C LYS A 140 -14.52 0.42 -14.73
N PHE A 141 -15.17 -0.76 -14.69
CA PHE A 141 -16.46 -0.91 -14.02
C PHE A 141 -16.35 -0.76 -12.49
N VAL A 142 -15.30 -1.31 -11.88
CA VAL A 142 -15.03 -1.11 -10.44
C VAL A 142 -14.81 0.38 -10.14
N ALA A 143 -13.96 1.05 -10.91
CA ALA A 143 -13.68 2.48 -10.77
C ALA A 143 -14.95 3.34 -10.93
N LEU A 144 -15.84 2.96 -11.87
CA LEU A 144 -17.13 3.63 -12.03
C LEU A 144 -18.05 3.42 -10.82
N PHE A 145 -18.10 2.20 -10.29
CA PHE A 145 -18.90 1.88 -9.11
C PHE A 145 -18.41 2.65 -7.87
N GLU A 146 -17.11 2.69 -7.62
CA GLU A 146 -16.52 3.46 -6.51
C GLU A 146 -16.80 4.96 -6.64
N LYS A 147 -16.77 5.50 -7.86
CA LYS A 147 -17.14 6.88 -8.13
C LYS A 147 -18.61 7.16 -7.81
N ILE A 148 -19.52 6.23 -8.15
CA ILE A 148 -20.94 6.33 -7.79
C ILE A 148 -21.13 6.21 -6.27
N ALA A 149 -20.35 5.37 -5.60
CA ALA A 149 -20.35 5.21 -4.14
C ALA A 149 -19.69 6.40 -3.39
N LEU A 150 -19.34 7.49 -4.09
CA LEU A 150 -18.67 8.67 -3.54
C LEU A 150 -17.32 8.36 -2.89
N MET A 151 -16.70 7.23 -3.20
CA MET A 151 -15.33 6.95 -2.85
C MET A 151 -14.43 7.83 -3.73
N ARG A 152 -13.50 8.57 -3.12
CA ARG A 152 -12.58 9.48 -3.84
C ARG A 152 -11.45 8.69 -4.49
N SER A 153 -11.78 7.83 -5.43
CA SER A 153 -10.79 6.95 -6.08
C SER A 153 -10.27 7.57 -7.36
N HIS A 154 -8.94 7.63 -7.49
CA HIS A 154 -8.22 8.12 -8.67
C HIS A 154 -7.32 7.01 -9.20
N PHE A 155 -7.90 6.09 -9.96
CA PHE A 155 -7.14 5.02 -10.60
C PHE A 155 -6.25 5.58 -11.70
N ILE A 156 -5.00 5.16 -11.71
CA ILE A 156 -4.00 5.51 -12.72
C ILE A 156 -3.39 4.24 -13.33
N ALA A 157 -2.91 4.34 -14.55
CA ALA A 157 -2.28 3.20 -15.20
C ALA A 157 -0.88 2.91 -14.60
N PRO A 158 -0.42 1.65 -14.57
CA PRO A 158 0.87 1.28 -14.00
C PRO A 158 2.06 2.07 -14.57
N PRO A 159 2.14 2.43 -15.86
CA PRO A 159 3.20 3.31 -16.37
C PRO A 159 3.19 4.72 -15.78
N GLU A 160 2.01 5.23 -15.39
CA GLU A 160 1.89 6.54 -14.75
C GLU A 160 2.41 6.51 -13.32
N ILE A 161 2.25 5.37 -12.61
CA ILE A 161 2.87 5.14 -11.30
C ILE A 161 4.39 5.21 -11.42
N ILE A 162 4.98 4.50 -12.41
CA ILE A 162 6.42 4.55 -12.68
C ILE A 162 6.89 5.99 -12.99
N ALA A 163 6.12 6.73 -13.78
CA ALA A 163 6.47 8.10 -14.14
C ALA A 163 6.61 9.03 -12.92
N MET A 164 5.91 8.73 -11.81
CA MET A 164 6.06 9.50 -10.57
C MET A 164 7.43 9.29 -9.91
N PHE A 165 8.12 8.19 -10.17
CA PHE A 165 9.46 7.89 -9.64
C PHE A 165 10.58 8.36 -10.57
N ALA A 166 10.28 8.83 -11.78
CA ALA A 166 11.30 9.15 -12.80
C ALA A 166 12.34 10.20 -12.35
N HIS A 167 11.96 11.12 -11.45
CA HIS A 167 12.85 12.15 -10.92
C HIS A 167 13.69 11.68 -9.73
N LEU A 168 13.50 10.44 -9.25
CA LEU A 168 14.10 9.89 -8.04
C LEU A 168 15.27 8.91 -8.31
N ASN A 169 15.70 8.77 -9.57
CA ASN A 169 16.75 7.82 -9.97
C ASN A 169 16.48 6.39 -9.51
N ALA A 170 15.22 5.96 -9.60
CA ALA A 170 14.73 4.67 -9.18
C ALA A 170 14.86 3.63 -10.31
N MET A 171 15.19 2.38 -9.97
CA MET A 171 14.99 1.26 -10.90
C MET A 171 13.56 0.76 -10.76
N THR A 172 12.84 0.66 -11.87
CA THR A 172 11.41 0.34 -11.84
C THR A 172 11.07 -0.82 -12.76
N GLN A 173 10.12 -1.66 -12.34
CA GLN A 173 9.60 -2.79 -13.11
C GLN A 173 8.09 -2.90 -12.93
N ILE A 174 7.35 -3.29 -13.99
CA ILE A 174 5.94 -3.68 -13.90
C ILE A 174 5.82 -5.18 -14.09
N LYS A 175 5.06 -5.84 -13.22
CA LYS A 175 4.55 -7.19 -13.42
C LYS A 175 3.03 -7.15 -13.46
N LEU A 176 2.43 -7.86 -14.40
CA LEU A 176 0.97 -7.95 -14.54
C LEU A 176 0.50 -9.31 -14.03
N ASP A 177 -0.53 -9.29 -13.18
CA ASP A 177 -1.17 -10.49 -12.68
C ASP A 177 -2.70 -10.35 -12.70
N GLY A 178 -3.33 -11.05 -13.63
CA GLY A 178 -4.79 -11.00 -13.76
C GLY A 178 -5.30 -9.58 -13.96
N PHE A 179 -6.02 -9.04 -12.98
CA PHE A 179 -6.60 -7.69 -13.00
C PHE A 179 -5.67 -6.65 -12.37
N ASN A 180 -4.65 -7.08 -11.63
CA ASN A 180 -3.74 -6.22 -10.90
C ASN A 180 -2.44 -6.02 -11.65
N ALA A 181 -1.76 -4.95 -11.30
CA ALA A 181 -0.39 -4.66 -11.70
C ALA A 181 0.46 -4.42 -10.45
N TRP A 182 1.64 -4.99 -10.46
CA TRP A 182 2.66 -4.80 -9.45
C TRP A 182 3.72 -3.85 -9.98
N VAL A 183 3.88 -2.70 -9.35
CA VAL A 183 4.96 -1.76 -9.62
C VAL A 183 6.04 -1.96 -8.57
N ILE A 184 7.20 -2.41 -9.01
CA ILE A 184 8.37 -2.67 -8.17
C ILE A 184 9.34 -1.53 -8.37
N VAL A 185 9.83 -0.96 -7.29
CA VAL A 185 10.74 0.19 -7.29
C VAL A 185 11.89 -0.07 -6.35
N ASP A 186 13.10 -0.11 -6.88
CA ASP A 186 14.33 -0.30 -6.12
C ASP A 186 15.08 1.04 -5.97
N LYS A 187 15.54 1.32 -4.76
CA LYS A 187 16.36 2.48 -4.40
C LYS A 187 17.81 2.06 -4.27
N ASN A 188 18.67 2.54 -5.18
CA ASN A 188 20.11 2.30 -5.15
C ASN A 188 20.81 3.02 -3.99
#